data_31b42a3791c187cdfd1f2dda3595e415
#
_entry.id   31b42a3791c187cdfd1f2dda3595e415
#
_cell.length_a   1.000
_cell.length_b   1.000
_cell.length_c   1.000
_cell.angle_alpha   90.00
_cell.angle_beta   90.00
_cell.angle_gamma   90.00
#
_symmetry.space_group_name_H-M   'P 1'
#
loop_
_entity.id
_entity.type
_entity.pdbx_description
1 polymer ?
#
loop_
_entity_poly.entity_id
_entity_poly.type
_entity_poly.pdbx_seq_one_letter_code
_entity_poly.pdbx_strand_id
1 'polypeptide(L)'
;MKTASRIVVCLACAAMAALVVSCARPAASQWKDGAYAGKAEGVHGEIDLTVTVEKGKIAKIEVTHQSEAAGVSDLAFQRVPQEIIEKQITKVDAVSGASMSSKAIMAAAEDALSKAVK
;
A
#
# COMPACT_ATOMS: atom_id res chain seq x y z
N MET A 1 -45.98 29.81 12.05
CA MET A 1 -46.05 28.61 11.21
C MET A 1 -45.03 28.61 10.08
N LYS A 2 -44.86 29.70 9.34
CA LYS A 2 -43.89 29.76 8.24
C LYS A 2 -42.43 29.69 8.71
N THR A 3 -42.12 30.18 9.89
CA THR A 3 -40.76 30.12 10.48
C THR A 3 -40.35 28.73 10.93
N ALA A 4 -41.26 27.92 11.43
CA ALA A 4 -40.98 26.55 11.88
C ALA A 4 -40.60 25.64 10.69
N SER A 5 -41.22 25.84 9.55
CA SER A 5 -40.95 25.08 8.32
C SER A 5 -39.54 25.36 7.78
N ARG A 6 -39.07 26.59 7.89
CA ARG A 6 -37.73 26.97 7.46
C ARG A 6 -36.61 26.36 8.34
N ILE A 7 -36.86 26.29 9.63
CA ILE A 7 -35.91 25.71 10.59
C ILE A 7 -35.76 24.22 10.34
N VAL A 8 -36.85 23.52 10.07
CA VAL A 8 -36.83 22.08 9.79
C VAL A 8 -36.02 21.77 8.52
N VAL A 9 -36.19 22.62 7.48
CA VAL A 9 -35.43 22.46 6.24
C VAL A 9 -33.93 22.64 6.45
N CYS A 10 -33.53 23.61 7.25
CA CYS A 10 -32.10 23.84 7.57
C CYS A 10 -31.49 22.69 8.36
N LEU A 11 -32.23 22.11 9.30
CA LEU A 11 -31.78 20.94 10.07
C LEU A 11 -31.59 19.71 9.17
N ALA A 12 -32.48 19.51 8.22
CA ALA A 12 -32.36 18.40 7.27
C ALA A 12 -31.14 18.56 6.35
N CYS A 13 -30.86 19.78 5.90
CA CYS A 13 -29.67 20.06 5.08
C CYS A 13 -28.37 19.86 5.86
N ALA A 14 -28.33 20.24 7.11
CA ALA A 14 -27.15 20.04 7.96
C ALA A 14 -26.86 18.55 8.20
N ALA A 15 -27.91 17.75 8.40
CA ALA A 15 -27.76 16.30 8.57
C ALA A 15 -27.25 15.61 7.30
N MET A 16 -27.72 16.03 6.13
CA MET A 16 -27.23 15.51 4.85
C MET A 16 -25.78 15.87 4.59
N ALA A 17 -25.37 17.08 4.92
CA ALA A 17 -23.98 17.50 4.77
C ALA A 17 -23.03 16.67 5.65
N ALA A 18 -23.43 16.35 6.87
CA ALA A 18 -22.65 15.51 7.76
C ALA A 18 -22.49 14.07 7.22
N LEU A 19 -23.52 13.52 6.61
CA LEU A 19 -23.47 12.21 5.97
C LEU A 19 -22.51 12.17 4.78
N VAL A 20 -22.51 13.22 3.95
CA VAL A 20 -21.59 13.29 2.80
C VAL A 20 -20.15 13.36 3.25
N VAL A 21 -19.84 14.13 4.29
CA VAL A 21 -18.48 14.21 4.85
C VAL A 21 -18.05 12.85 5.43
N SER A 22 -18.95 12.11 6.06
CA SER A 22 -18.66 10.77 6.59
C SER A 22 -18.34 9.77 5.46
N CYS A 23 -19.02 9.84 4.33
CA CYS A 23 -18.77 8.97 3.17
C CYS A 23 -17.47 9.32 2.43
N ALA A 24 -16.97 10.54 2.56
CA ALA A 24 -15.76 11.01 1.90
C ALA A 24 -14.48 10.61 2.64
N ARG A 25 -14.55 9.97 3.79
CA ARG A 25 -13.37 9.46 4.49
C ARG A 25 -12.74 8.31 3.73
N PRO A 26 -11.42 8.34 3.52
CA PRO A 26 -10.73 7.19 2.94
C PRO A 26 -10.92 5.96 3.83
N ALA A 27 -10.90 4.80 3.21
CA ALA A 27 -10.96 3.54 3.95
C ALA A 27 -9.91 3.53 5.06
N ALA A 28 -10.24 2.98 6.22
CA ALA A 28 -9.31 2.86 7.32
C ALA A 28 -8.05 2.14 6.86
N SER A 29 -6.89 2.66 7.21
CA SER A 29 -5.63 2.05 6.88
C SER A 29 -5.51 0.67 7.53
N GLN A 30 -5.06 -0.30 6.76
CA GLN A 30 -4.89 -1.67 7.21
C GLN A 30 -3.61 -1.90 8.01
N TRP A 31 -2.65 -1.00 7.88
CA TRP A 31 -1.31 -1.16 8.40
C TRP A 31 -0.99 -0.14 9.48
N LYS A 32 -0.19 -0.59 10.45
CA LYS A 32 0.36 0.28 11.49
C LYS A 32 1.61 0.96 10.97
N ASP A 33 1.82 2.21 11.37
CA ASP A 33 3.03 2.94 11.03
C ASP A 33 4.28 2.27 11.61
N GLY A 34 5.34 2.25 10.84
CA GLY A 34 6.62 1.67 11.23
C GLY A 34 7.38 1.09 10.05
N ALA A 35 8.55 0.53 10.32
CA ALA A 35 9.37 -0.17 9.35
C ALA A 35 9.32 -1.67 9.62
N TYR A 36 9.06 -2.45 8.59
CA TYR A 36 8.87 -3.89 8.68
C TYR A 36 9.77 -4.60 7.68
N ALA A 37 10.51 -5.60 8.15
CA ALA A 37 11.35 -6.43 7.28
C ALA A 37 10.54 -7.59 6.70
N GLY A 38 10.74 -7.86 5.42
CA GLY A 38 10.13 -8.98 4.73
C GLY A 38 11.17 -9.75 3.93
N LYS A 39 10.93 -11.02 3.74
CA LYS A 39 11.82 -11.94 3.02
C LYS A 39 11.07 -12.81 2.05
N ALA A 40 11.72 -13.15 0.94
CA ALA A 40 11.22 -14.14 0.00
C ALA A 40 12.39 -14.75 -0.77
N GLU A 41 12.16 -15.94 -1.31
CA GLU A 41 13.14 -16.57 -2.16
C GLU A 41 13.00 -16.10 -3.60
N GLY A 42 14.07 -15.56 -4.18
CA GLY A 42 14.18 -15.25 -5.59
C GLY A 42 14.80 -16.41 -6.38
N VAL A 43 15.24 -16.12 -7.59
CA VAL A 43 15.85 -17.14 -8.48
C VAL A 43 17.22 -17.54 -8.00
N HIS A 44 18.02 -16.61 -7.51
CA HIS A 44 19.42 -16.81 -7.13
C HIS A 44 19.67 -16.72 -5.62
N GLY A 45 18.63 -16.62 -4.82
CA GLY A 45 18.75 -16.55 -3.39
C GLY A 45 17.66 -15.75 -2.72
N GLU A 46 17.82 -15.52 -1.44
CA GLU A 46 16.85 -14.79 -0.63
C GLU A 46 16.90 -13.29 -0.93
N ILE A 47 15.73 -12.70 -0.99
CA ILE A 47 15.55 -11.25 -1.13
C ILE A 47 15.00 -10.71 0.18
N ASP A 48 15.72 -9.79 0.79
CA ASP A 48 15.30 -9.08 1.99
C ASP A 48 14.94 -7.65 1.62
N LEU A 49 13.82 -7.17 2.13
CA LEU A 49 13.43 -5.78 1.96
C LEU A 49 12.78 -5.23 3.23
N THR A 50 12.74 -3.91 3.32
CA THR A 50 12.08 -3.19 4.40
C THR A 50 10.98 -2.33 3.82
N VAL A 51 9.78 -2.50 4.32
CA VAL A 51 8.62 -1.67 3.98
C VAL A 51 8.39 -0.67 5.11
N THR A 52 8.38 0.60 4.76
CA THR A 52 8.05 1.68 5.70
C THR A 52 6.60 2.11 5.49
N VAL A 53 5.83 2.10 6.55
CA VAL A 53 4.42 2.55 6.55
C VAL A 53 4.34 3.87 7.31
N GLU A 54 3.74 4.87 6.69
CA GLU A 54 3.48 6.18 7.29
C GLU A 54 2.03 6.58 7.05
N LYS A 55 1.34 7.02 8.09
CA LYS A 55 -0.08 7.41 8.03
C LYS A 55 -0.97 6.30 7.46
N GLY A 56 -0.62 5.06 7.77
CA GLY A 56 -1.35 3.88 7.32
C GLY A 56 -1.15 3.53 5.84
N LYS A 57 -0.19 4.15 5.16
CA LYS A 57 0.12 3.90 3.75
C LYS A 57 1.57 3.45 3.60
N ILE A 58 1.80 2.64 2.58
CA ILE A 58 3.15 2.24 2.20
C ILE A 58 3.87 3.50 1.67
N ALA A 59 4.87 3.96 2.40
CA ALA A 59 5.63 5.16 2.05
C ALA A 59 6.91 4.84 1.30
N LYS A 60 7.57 3.74 1.66
CA LYS A 60 8.86 3.36 1.08
C LYS A 60 9.05 1.85 1.11
N ILE A 61 9.70 1.33 0.08
CA ILE A 61 10.18 -0.05 0.05
C ILE A 61 11.66 0.00 -0.31
N GLU A 62 12.50 -0.54 0.54
CA GLU A 62 13.94 -0.58 0.36
C GLU A 62 14.42 -2.02 0.36
N VAL A 63 15.10 -2.43 -0.71
CA VAL A 63 15.71 -3.76 -0.79
C VAL A 63 17.04 -3.70 -0.04
N THR A 64 17.16 -4.46 1.03
CA THR A 64 18.36 -4.48 1.89
C THR A 64 19.34 -5.56 1.48
N HIS A 65 18.85 -6.66 0.91
CA HIS A 65 19.69 -7.74 0.43
C HIS A 65 19.08 -8.43 -0.77
N GLN A 66 19.89 -8.79 -1.74
CA GLN A 66 19.47 -9.59 -2.88
C GLN A 66 20.69 -10.21 -3.56
N SER A 67 20.52 -11.36 -4.17
CA SER A 67 21.56 -12.09 -4.91
C SER A 67 21.15 -12.34 -6.36
N GLU A 68 20.17 -11.60 -6.87
CA GLU A 68 19.66 -11.75 -8.22
C GLU A 68 20.68 -11.29 -9.28
N ALA A 69 20.54 -11.81 -10.50
CA ALA A 69 21.43 -11.45 -11.60
C ALA A 69 21.30 -9.98 -11.97
N ALA A 70 22.43 -9.29 -12.04
CA ALA A 70 22.45 -7.89 -12.48
C ALA A 70 21.94 -7.74 -13.90
N GLY A 71 21.26 -6.65 -14.17
CA GLY A 71 20.72 -6.30 -15.48
C GLY A 71 19.28 -6.74 -15.69
N VAL A 72 19.00 -8.03 -15.58
CA VAL A 72 17.63 -8.56 -15.78
C VAL A 72 16.71 -8.22 -14.63
N SER A 73 17.22 -8.37 -13.40
CA SER A 73 16.43 -8.13 -12.18
C SER A 73 16.37 -6.66 -11.77
N ASP A 74 17.28 -5.82 -12.26
CA ASP A 74 17.36 -4.41 -11.87
C ASP A 74 16.07 -3.65 -12.13
N LEU A 75 15.42 -3.91 -13.26
CA LEU A 75 14.13 -3.28 -13.59
C LEU A 75 13.04 -3.71 -12.60
N ALA A 76 13.05 -4.97 -12.17
CA ALA A 76 12.10 -5.44 -11.17
C ALA A 76 12.29 -4.73 -9.84
N PHE A 77 13.55 -4.58 -9.40
CA PHE A 77 13.86 -3.86 -8.15
C PHE A 77 13.55 -2.37 -8.20
N GLN A 78 13.48 -1.79 -9.37
CA GLN A 78 13.07 -0.39 -9.54
C GLN A 78 11.55 -0.23 -9.67
N ARG A 79 10.93 -1.04 -10.52
CA ARG A 79 9.51 -0.89 -10.88
C ARG A 79 8.55 -1.49 -9.86
N VAL A 80 8.81 -2.71 -9.40
CA VAL A 80 7.86 -3.41 -8.53
C VAL A 80 7.62 -2.66 -7.21
N PRO A 81 8.65 -2.21 -6.48
CA PRO A 81 8.44 -1.42 -5.28
C PRO A 81 7.69 -0.13 -5.55
N GLN A 82 8.00 0.55 -6.66
CA GLN A 82 7.35 1.80 -7.03
C GLN A 82 5.87 1.62 -7.33
N GLU A 83 5.50 0.56 -8.07
CA GLU A 83 4.11 0.25 -8.35
C GLU A 83 3.34 -0.15 -7.10
N ILE A 84 3.96 -0.87 -6.18
CA ILE A 84 3.35 -1.22 -4.89
C ILE A 84 3.02 0.05 -4.11
N ILE A 85 3.94 1.01 -4.07
CA ILE A 85 3.72 2.30 -3.40
C ILE A 85 2.60 3.09 -4.07
N GLU A 86 2.61 3.18 -5.39
CA GLU A 86 1.60 3.93 -6.14
C GLU A 86 0.20 3.35 -5.97
N LYS A 87 0.08 2.03 -6.07
CA LYS A 87 -1.21 1.34 -6.02
C LYS A 87 -1.65 0.94 -4.61
N GLN A 88 -0.73 0.98 -3.65
CA GLN A 88 -0.98 0.57 -2.26
C GLN A 88 -1.47 -0.89 -2.15
N ILE A 89 -0.97 -1.76 -3.02
CA ILE A 89 -1.23 -3.20 -3.04
C ILE A 89 0.07 -3.94 -3.30
N THR A 90 0.18 -5.17 -2.83
CA THR A 90 1.39 -5.98 -3.01
C THR A 90 1.40 -6.74 -4.34
N LYS A 91 0.24 -7.02 -4.90
CA LYS A 91 0.12 -7.73 -6.17
C LYS A 91 0.06 -6.73 -7.32
N VAL A 92 1.18 -6.53 -7.97
CA VAL A 92 1.32 -5.68 -9.15
C VAL A 92 1.82 -6.50 -10.32
N ASP A 93 1.89 -5.90 -11.51
CA ASP A 93 2.36 -6.60 -12.70
C ASP A 93 3.83 -6.94 -12.60
N ALA A 94 4.17 -8.16 -12.98
CA ALA A 94 5.56 -8.60 -13.05
C ALA A 94 6.26 -7.94 -14.25
N VAL A 95 7.55 -7.63 -14.06
CA VAL A 95 8.36 -7.07 -15.14
C VAL A 95 8.70 -8.17 -16.14
N SER A 96 8.48 -7.89 -17.42
CA SER A 96 8.80 -8.82 -18.50
C SER A 96 10.30 -9.17 -18.49
N GLY A 97 10.61 -10.46 -18.51
CA GLY A 97 11.98 -10.96 -18.41
C GLY A 97 12.48 -11.12 -16.97
N ALA A 98 11.79 -10.58 -15.99
CA ALA A 98 12.14 -10.67 -14.57
C ALA A 98 10.94 -11.09 -13.71
N SER A 99 10.12 -11.99 -14.21
CA SER A 99 8.88 -12.41 -13.54
C SER A 99 9.11 -13.07 -12.18
N MET A 100 10.12 -13.90 -12.07
CA MET A 100 10.44 -14.60 -10.83
C MET A 100 10.92 -13.63 -9.75
N SER A 101 11.82 -12.72 -10.11
CA SER A 101 12.31 -11.69 -9.19
C SER A 101 11.18 -10.73 -8.80
N SER A 102 10.31 -10.37 -9.73
CA SER A 102 9.12 -9.54 -9.46
C SER A 102 8.20 -10.20 -8.43
N LYS A 103 7.91 -11.48 -8.61
CA LYS A 103 7.09 -12.26 -7.69
C LYS A 103 7.73 -12.36 -6.31
N ALA A 104 9.05 -12.54 -6.25
CA ALA A 104 9.78 -12.58 -5.00
C ALA A 104 9.72 -11.26 -4.24
N ILE A 105 9.84 -10.13 -4.94
CA ILE A 105 9.70 -8.79 -4.34
C ILE A 105 8.29 -8.61 -3.78
N MET A 106 7.26 -9.00 -4.54
CA MET A 106 5.87 -8.94 -4.09
C MET A 106 5.65 -9.78 -2.84
N ALA A 107 6.17 -11.02 -2.83
CA ALA A 107 6.05 -11.92 -1.69
C ALA A 107 6.77 -11.39 -0.46
N ALA A 108 7.96 -10.80 -0.62
CA ALA A 108 8.71 -10.18 0.45
C ALA A 108 7.98 -8.96 1.03
N ALA A 109 7.38 -8.13 0.17
CA ALA A 109 6.57 -7.00 0.60
C ALA A 109 5.31 -7.46 1.36
N GLU A 110 4.67 -8.51 0.89
CA GLU A 110 3.52 -9.11 1.55
C GLU A 110 3.89 -9.66 2.94
N ASP A 111 5.04 -10.33 3.04
CA ASP A 111 5.57 -10.80 4.32
C ASP A 111 5.81 -9.65 5.29
N ALA A 112 6.43 -8.57 4.83
CA ALA A 112 6.64 -7.38 5.64
C ALA A 112 5.32 -6.77 6.12
N LEU A 113 4.35 -6.61 5.23
CA LEU A 113 3.06 -6.02 5.54
C LEU A 113 2.20 -6.91 6.43
N SER A 114 2.41 -8.21 6.43
CA SER A 114 1.73 -9.12 7.35
C SER A 114 2.07 -8.82 8.81
N LYS A 115 3.24 -8.26 9.06
CA LYS A 115 3.69 -7.83 10.39
C LYS A 115 3.12 -6.46 10.79
N ALA A 116 2.63 -5.71 9.81
CA ALA A 116 2.09 -4.36 9.99
C ALA A 116 0.56 -4.35 10.19
N VAL A 117 -0.10 -5.47 10.12
CA VAL A 117 -1.57 -5.56 10.24
C VAL A 117 -2.00 -5.15 11.64
N LYS A 118 -3.02 -4.32 11.69
CA LYS A 118 -3.63 -3.86 12.96
C LYS A 118 -4.44 -4.94 13.63
#